data_cc3862e9a1f082bc1a9bb1dab054e758
#
_entry.id   cc3862e9a1f082bc1a9bb1dab054e758
#
_cell.length_a   1.000
_cell.length_b   1.000
_cell.length_c   1.000
_cell.angle_alpha   90.00
_cell.angle_beta   90.00
_cell.angle_gamma   90.00
#
_symmetry.space_group_name_H-M   'P 1'
#
loop_
_entity.id
_entity.type
_entity.pdbx_description
1 polymer ?
#
loop_
_entity_poly.entity_id
_entity_poly.type
_entity_poly.pdbx_seq_one_letter_code
_entity_poly.pdbx_strand_id
1 'polypeptide(L)'
;PVIGGMPSGSGTVLGGGYIRGLENEYFQFQVNGRWSTKGYTMADAELVIPPPQIGRRIELKLRGEYRDLTSLRFYGLGNDSSVDDQATYLLNDQSMTAYFWLNPRGLLSLGAMGGFVRTLTDSGDRDRSIEEVFDPAAVPGFQDPRTEYGFTGGWVEFDIREKWEEPPVGIVARVTSARYEDTGISRHDFTRIVGDVKGYVPLGSRNRVLALRFRSSHSIADDGKEVPFYLMETLGGAKDIRGFREYRFRDARNFLVSTEYRWEVWNYMDFSFFFDAGKVFHDPSDFNFKDMHTGYGFGVRVHAPPNFVLRFDLANSTEGLRFHVSGGPSF
;
A
#
# COMPACT_ATOMS: atom_id res chain seq x y z
N PRO A 1 -17.47 -9.60 11.99
CA PRO A 1 -16.46 -8.80 12.66
C PRO A 1 -15.30 -8.47 11.71
N VAL A 2 -14.68 -7.31 11.88
CA VAL A 2 -13.47 -6.88 11.17
C VAL A 2 -12.39 -6.62 12.24
N ILE A 3 -11.21 -7.22 12.06
CA ILE A 3 -10.09 -7.08 12.99
C ILE A 3 -8.87 -6.59 12.19
N GLY A 4 -8.20 -5.54 12.67
CA GLY A 4 -7.05 -4.95 11.97
C GLY A 4 -7.42 -4.09 10.76
N GLY A 5 -6.47 -3.93 9.82
CA GLY A 5 -6.66 -3.14 8.59
C GLY A 5 -6.55 -1.62 8.79
N MET A 6 -5.91 -1.17 9.85
CA MET A 6 -5.50 0.21 10.08
C MET A 6 -3.97 0.33 10.07
N PRO A 7 -3.41 1.53 9.89
CA PRO A 7 -1.97 1.76 9.94
C PRO A 7 -1.32 1.26 11.22
N SER A 8 -0.07 0.87 11.10
CA SER A 8 0.72 0.37 12.23
C SER A 8 0.86 1.47 13.30
N GLY A 9 0.67 1.10 14.56
CA GLY A 9 0.66 2.05 15.66
C GLY A 9 -0.73 2.49 16.12
N SER A 10 -1.81 2.09 15.44
CA SER A 10 -3.19 2.38 15.82
C SER A 10 -3.63 1.70 17.14
N GLY A 11 -2.87 0.74 17.65
CA GLY A 11 -3.27 -0.08 18.80
C GLY A 11 -4.19 -1.23 18.40
N THR A 12 -5.10 -1.61 19.28
CA THR A 12 -6.10 -2.65 18.98
C THR A 12 -7.20 -2.06 18.12
N VAL A 13 -7.48 -2.72 16.99
CA VAL A 13 -8.51 -2.33 16.03
C VAL A 13 -9.66 -3.30 16.09
N LEU A 14 -10.86 -2.78 16.23
CA LEU A 14 -12.11 -3.51 16.20
C LEU A 14 -13.05 -2.87 15.17
N GLY A 15 -13.87 -3.69 14.56
CA GLY A 15 -14.84 -3.19 13.60
C GLY A 15 -15.92 -4.19 13.23
N GLY A 16 -16.86 -3.71 12.45
CA GLY A 16 -17.92 -4.49 11.85
C GLY A 16 -18.02 -4.22 10.36
N GLY A 17 -18.46 -5.21 9.62
CA GLY A 17 -18.74 -5.09 8.20
C GLY A 17 -19.97 -5.89 7.79
N TYR A 18 -20.54 -5.48 6.67
CA TYR A 18 -21.65 -6.18 6.03
C TYR A 18 -21.30 -6.36 4.56
N ILE A 19 -21.55 -7.56 4.05
CA ILE A 19 -21.39 -7.92 2.63
C ILE A 19 -22.66 -8.57 2.13
N ARG A 20 -23.07 -8.21 0.91
CA ARG A 20 -24.19 -8.78 0.19
C ARG A 20 -23.80 -9.04 -1.25
N GLY A 21 -24.40 -10.07 -1.88
CA GLY A 21 -24.14 -10.39 -3.28
C GLY A 21 -22.97 -11.35 -3.49
N LEU A 22 -22.89 -12.42 -2.67
CA LEU A 22 -21.75 -13.36 -2.71
C LEU A 22 -21.75 -14.30 -3.90
N GLU A 23 -22.94 -14.75 -4.39
CA GLU A 23 -23.06 -15.66 -5.53
C GLU A 23 -24.36 -15.39 -6.29
N ASN A 24 -24.32 -15.45 -7.63
CA ASN A 24 -25.47 -15.33 -8.54
C ASN A 24 -26.23 -13.98 -8.53
N GLU A 25 -25.72 -12.94 -7.88
CA GLU A 25 -26.30 -11.60 -7.96
C GLU A 25 -25.60 -10.72 -9.02
N TYR A 26 -26.28 -9.64 -9.44
CA TYR A 26 -25.74 -8.72 -10.46
C TYR A 26 -24.71 -7.77 -9.89
N PHE A 27 -24.61 -7.66 -8.56
CA PHE A 27 -23.66 -6.78 -7.88
C PHE A 27 -23.26 -7.37 -6.53
N GLN A 28 -22.09 -6.97 -6.06
CA GLN A 28 -21.63 -7.18 -4.69
C GLN A 28 -21.50 -5.83 -4.01
N PHE A 29 -22.06 -5.72 -2.82
CA PHE A 29 -21.97 -4.53 -1.98
C PHE A 29 -21.34 -4.89 -0.64
N GLN A 30 -20.37 -4.08 -0.20
CA GLN A 30 -19.70 -4.24 1.08
C GLN A 30 -19.57 -2.89 1.78
N VAL A 31 -19.78 -2.88 3.09
CA VAL A 31 -19.46 -1.75 3.97
C VAL A 31 -18.70 -2.22 5.18
N ASN A 32 -17.73 -1.45 5.63
CA ASN A 32 -16.95 -1.71 6.83
C ASN A 32 -16.81 -0.43 7.64
N GLY A 33 -16.83 -0.59 8.98
CA GLY A 33 -16.48 0.45 9.93
C GLY A 33 -15.47 -0.09 10.93
N ARG A 34 -14.44 0.67 11.23
CA ARG A 34 -13.35 0.29 12.13
C ARG A 34 -12.96 1.47 13.01
N TRP A 35 -12.61 1.18 14.23
CA TRP A 35 -12.01 2.15 15.16
C TRP A 35 -10.93 1.48 15.97
N SER A 36 -10.06 2.27 16.54
CA SER A 36 -8.91 1.79 17.28
C SER A 36 -8.83 2.39 18.69
N THR A 37 -8.10 1.70 19.57
CA THR A 37 -7.87 2.18 20.93
C THR A 37 -7.06 3.48 20.99
N LYS A 38 -6.47 3.89 19.88
CA LYS A 38 -5.73 5.16 19.75
C LYS A 38 -6.51 6.25 19.02
N GLY A 39 -7.82 6.10 18.85
CA GLY A 39 -8.68 7.13 18.29
C GLY A 39 -8.79 7.13 16.76
N TYR A 40 -8.13 6.22 16.05
CA TYR A 40 -8.28 6.12 14.60
C TYR A 40 -9.67 5.60 14.24
N THR A 41 -10.28 6.21 13.24
CA THR A 41 -11.57 5.79 12.69
C THR A 41 -11.45 5.63 11.17
N MET A 42 -12.00 4.54 10.66
CA MET A 42 -12.07 4.30 9.21
C MET A 42 -13.42 3.69 8.85
N ALA A 43 -13.98 4.14 7.73
CA ALA A 43 -15.16 3.55 7.11
C ALA A 43 -14.95 3.42 5.62
N ASP A 44 -15.38 2.31 5.04
CA ASP A 44 -15.36 2.12 3.60
C ASP A 44 -16.64 1.45 3.10
N ALA A 45 -17.04 1.82 1.88
CA ALA A 45 -18.13 1.20 1.14
C ALA A 45 -17.65 0.87 -0.26
N GLU A 46 -17.98 -0.32 -0.73
CA GLU A 46 -17.58 -0.81 -2.06
C GLU A 46 -18.79 -1.45 -2.76
N LEU A 47 -18.99 -1.10 -4.03
CA LEU A 47 -19.95 -1.71 -4.94
C LEU A 47 -19.22 -2.25 -6.16
N VAL A 48 -19.35 -3.54 -6.45
CA VAL A 48 -18.73 -4.20 -7.61
C VAL A 48 -19.81 -4.77 -8.53
N ILE A 49 -19.74 -4.44 -9.79
CA ILE A 49 -20.71 -4.81 -10.84
C ILE A 49 -19.94 -5.29 -12.09
N PRO A 50 -20.14 -6.49 -12.54
CA PRO A 50 -20.73 -7.62 -11.85
C PRO A 50 -19.81 -8.12 -10.73
N PRO A 51 -20.29 -8.95 -9.79
CA PRO A 51 -19.45 -9.48 -8.73
C PRO A 51 -18.22 -10.19 -9.29
N PRO A 52 -17.06 -10.15 -8.60
CA PRO A 52 -15.85 -10.80 -9.03
C PRO A 52 -16.10 -12.29 -9.28
N GLN A 53 -15.89 -12.74 -10.52
CA GLN A 53 -15.97 -14.14 -10.90
C GLN A 53 -14.85 -14.46 -11.89
N ILE A 54 -14.33 -15.68 -11.80
CA ILE A 54 -13.32 -16.15 -12.73
C ILE A 54 -13.87 -16.13 -14.17
N GLY A 55 -13.10 -15.54 -15.09
CA GLY A 55 -13.46 -15.47 -16.51
C GLY A 55 -14.35 -14.28 -16.92
N ARG A 56 -14.70 -13.37 -16.02
CA ARG A 56 -15.40 -12.14 -16.42
C ARG A 56 -14.43 -11.19 -17.14
N ARG A 57 -14.97 -10.51 -18.16
CA ARG A 57 -14.19 -9.64 -19.04
C ARG A 57 -14.30 -8.17 -18.69
N ILE A 58 -15.33 -7.78 -17.94
CA ILE A 58 -15.63 -6.38 -17.58
C ILE A 58 -16.07 -6.33 -16.13
N GLU A 59 -15.55 -5.37 -15.39
CA GLU A 59 -15.94 -5.07 -14.01
C GLU A 59 -15.96 -3.56 -13.80
N LEU A 60 -16.96 -3.07 -13.12
CA LEU A 60 -17.05 -1.72 -12.58
C LEU A 60 -17.05 -1.80 -11.06
N LYS A 61 -16.17 -1.02 -10.42
CA LYS A 61 -16.10 -0.91 -8.98
C LYS A 61 -16.20 0.55 -8.55
N LEU A 62 -17.10 0.83 -7.62
CA LEU A 62 -17.20 2.12 -6.94
C LEU A 62 -16.76 1.92 -5.49
N ARG A 63 -15.89 2.79 -4.99
CA ARG A 63 -15.40 2.77 -3.62
C ARG A 63 -15.44 4.15 -3.01
N GLY A 64 -16.09 4.25 -1.86
CA GLY A 64 -16.00 5.41 -0.96
C GLY A 64 -15.20 5.03 0.28
N GLU A 65 -14.35 5.94 0.77
CA GLU A 65 -13.52 5.73 1.96
C GLU A 65 -13.46 7.01 2.79
N TYR A 66 -13.57 6.85 4.10
CA TYR A 66 -13.33 7.87 5.12
C TYR A 66 -12.26 7.37 6.07
N ARG A 67 -11.24 8.20 6.34
CA ARG A 67 -10.20 7.93 7.31
C ARG A 67 -9.98 9.13 8.20
N ASP A 68 -9.92 8.89 9.50
CA ASP A 68 -9.51 9.85 10.52
C ASP A 68 -8.40 9.21 11.35
N LEU A 69 -7.17 9.62 11.06
CA LEU A 69 -5.93 9.02 11.55
C LEU A 69 -5.20 10.09 12.36
N THR A 70 -5.46 10.13 13.67
CA THR A 70 -5.10 11.25 14.55
C THR A 70 -3.60 11.38 14.84
N SER A 71 -2.78 10.38 14.54
CA SER A 71 -1.34 10.36 14.90
C SER A 71 -0.52 9.48 13.97
N LEU A 72 -0.53 9.79 12.67
CA LEU A 72 0.33 9.12 11.71
C LEU A 72 1.80 9.54 11.91
N ARG A 73 2.70 8.57 11.76
CA ARG A 73 4.13 8.83 11.92
C ARG A 73 4.73 9.53 10.70
N PHE A 74 5.66 10.42 11.00
CA PHE A 74 6.49 11.12 10.04
C PHE A 74 7.92 11.18 10.57
N TYR A 75 8.91 10.97 9.72
CA TYR A 75 10.34 10.94 10.09
C TYR A 75 11.16 11.93 9.25
N GLY A 76 10.50 12.87 8.57
CA GLY A 76 11.10 13.73 7.57
C GLY A 76 11.03 13.14 6.17
N LEU A 77 11.61 13.86 5.23
CA LEU A 77 11.71 13.49 3.82
C LEU A 77 13.10 12.95 3.51
N GLY A 78 13.19 12.13 2.48
CA GLY A 78 14.44 11.58 1.98
C GLY A 78 14.87 10.27 2.62
N ASN A 79 15.90 9.70 2.01
CA ASN A 79 16.41 8.38 2.37
C ASN A 79 17.17 8.37 3.70
N ASP A 80 17.82 9.50 4.04
CA ASP A 80 18.68 9.64 5.22
C ASP A 80 17.94 10.20 6.45
N SER A 81 16.57 10.20 6.40
CA SER A 81 15.77 10.66 7.54
C SER A 81 16.09 9.86 8.81
N SER A 82 16.17 10.53 9.97
CA SER A 82 16.52 9.90 11.26
C SER A 82 15.29 9.27 11.93
N VAL A 83 15.48 8.13 12.61
CA VAL A 83 14.44 7.52 13.45
C VAL A 83 14.16 8.36 14.70
N ASP A 84 15.15 9.16 15.14
CA ASP A 84 15.04 10.01 16.34
C ASP A 84 14.22 11.28 16.07
N ASP A 85 14.05 11.66 14.80
CA ASP A 85 13.20 12.76 14.36
C ASP A 85 11.73 12.36 14.18
N GLN A 86 11.31 11.28 14.85
CA GLN A 86 9.92 10.86 14.80
C GLN A 86 8.98 11.97 15.27
N ALA A 87 8.09 12.35 14.39
CA ALA A 87 6.95 13.23 14.64
C ALA A 87 5.63 12.54 14.29
N THR A 88 4.52 13.18 14.59
CA THR A 88 3.18 12.72 14.23
C THR A 88 2.37 13.84 13.60
N TYR A 89 1.37 13.46 12.81
CA TYR A 89 0.40 14.36 12.22
C TYR A 89 -0.98 13.71 12.13
N LEU A 90 -2.01 14.52 12.13
CA LEU A 90 -3.37 14.11 11.85
C LEU A 90 -3.59 14.07 10.32
N LEU A 91 -4.21 13.01 9.84
CA LEU A 91 -4.71 12.89 8.47
C LEU A 91 -6.18 12.50 8.50
N ASN A 92 -7.05 13.42 8.08
CA ASN A 92 -8.46 13.14 7.83
C ASN A 92 -8.68 13.21 6.33
N ASP A 93 -9.09 12.13 5.70
CA ASP A 93 -9.39 12.12 4.28
C ASP A 93 -10.71 11.43 3.94
N GLN A 94 -11.27 11.88 2.85
CA GLN A 94 -12.49 11.36 2.25
C GLN A 94 -12.23 11.18 0.76
N SER A 95 -12.49 9.99 0.26
CA SER A 95 -12.30 9.71 -1.17
C SER A 95 -13.49 8.98 -1.77
N MET A 96 -13.70 9.19 -3.06
CA MET A 96 -14.60 8.40 -3.87
C MET A 96 -13.92 8.09 -5.19
N THR A 97 -13.85 6.80 -5.53
CA THR A 97 -13.14 6.31 -6.70
C THR A 97 -14.03 5.35 -7.49
N ALA A 98 -14.06 5.54 -8.81
CA ALA A 98 -14.60 4.59 -9.77
C ALA A 98 -13.45 3.89 -10.50
N TYR A 99 -13.55 2.57 -10.61
CA TYR A 99 -12.62 1.72 -11.35
C TYR A 99 -13.40 0.99 -12.44
N PHE A 100 -12.85 0.98 -13.63
CA PHE A 100 -13.32 0.16 -14.74
C PHE A 100 -12.22 -0.83 -15.13
N TRP A 101 -12.54 -2.10 -15.20
CA TRP A 101 -11.61 -3.15 -15.56
C TRP A 101 -12.08 -3.92 -16.77
N LEU A 102 -11.17 -4.16 -17.71
CA LEU A 102 -11.36 -4.93 -18.91
C LEU A 102 -10.27 -6.00 -19.02
N ASN A 103 -10.66 -7.27 -19.16
CA ASN A 103 -9.75 -8.39 -19.37
C ASN A 103 -10.10 -9.11 -20.70
N PRO A 104 -9.61 -8.61 -21.86
CA PRO A 104 -10.02 -9.12 -23.16
C PRO A 104 -9.49 -10.51 -23.48
N ARG A 105 -8.36 -10.92 -22.91
CA ARG A 105 -7.67 -12.18 -23.28
C ARG A 105 -7.19 -13.02 -22.09
N GLY A 106 -7.66 -12.76 -20.89
CA GLY A 106 -7.23 -13.48 -19.67
C GLY A 106 -5.80 -13.18 -19.19
N LEU A 107 -4.87 -12.98 -20.11
CA LEU A 107 -3.47 -12.64 -19.81
C LEU A 107 -3.25 -11.13 -19.68
N LEU A 108 -4.04 -10.34 -20.40
CA LEU A 108 -3.95 -8.88 -20.45
C LEU A 108 -5.17 -8.27 -19.80
N SER A 109 -4.95 -7.38 -18.85
CA SER A 109 -5.98 -6.56 -18.24
C SER A 109 -5.68 -5.08 -18.47
N LEU A 110 -6.72 -4.33 -18.77
CA LEU A 110 -6.68 -2.87 -18.90
C LEU A 110 -7.64 -2.29 -17.88
N GLY A 111 -7.26 -1.17 -17.29
CA GLY A 111 -8.14 -0.50 -16.35
C GLY A 111 -8.07 1.01 -16.48
N ALA A 112 -9.18 1.63 -16.12
CA ALA A 112 -9.29 3.07 -15.92
C ALA A 112 -9.77 3.35 -14.51
N MET A 113 -9.38 4.49 -13.95
CA MET A 113 -9.84 4.95 -12.66
C MET A 113 -10.01 6.47 -12.67
N GLY A 114 -10.92 6.95 -11.82
CA GLY A 114 -11.10 8.37 -11.60
C GLY A 114 -11.88 8.61 -10.33
N GLY A 115 -11.68 9.75 -9.75
CA GLY A 115 -12.35 10.09 -8.50
C GLY A 115 -11.90 11.41 -7.93
N PHE A 116 -12.22 11.60 -6.66
CA PHE A 116 -11.78 12.76 -5.90
C PHE A 116 -11.33 12.35 -4.50
N VAL A 117 -10.43 13.15 -3.96
CA VAL A 117 -9.94 13.05 -2.58
C VAL A 117 -9.98 14.43 -1.95
N ARG A 118 -10.57 14.51 -0.76
CA ARG A 118 -10.46 15.67 0.11
C ARG A 118 -9.61 15.29 1.30
N THR A 119 -8.58 16.07 1.60
CA THR A 119 -7.64 15.83 2.69
C THR A 119 -7.58 17.00 3.62
N LEU A 120 -7.52 16.70 4.92
CA LEU A 120 -7.19 17.64 5.98
C LEU A 120 -6.00 17.10 6.76
N THR A 121 -4.98 17.93 6.95
CA THR A 121 -3.83 17.63 7.80
C THR A 121 -3.76 18.63 8.95
N ASP A 122 -3.32 18.18 10.11
CA ASP A 122 -3.13 19.00 11.32
C ASP A 122 -2.06 18.38 12.21
N SER A 123 -1.77 19.03 13.32
CA SER A 123 -0.90 18.51 14.39
C SER A 123 -1.37 17.15 14.86
N GLY A 124 -0.43 16.25 15.17
CA GLY A 124 -0.77 14.93 15.71
C GLY A 124 -1.16 15.02 17.19
N ASP A 125 -2.11 14.18 17.60
CA ASP A 125 -2.61 14.14 18.99
C ASP A 125 -1.65 13.49 20.00
N ARG A 126 -0.62 12.80 19.50
CA ARG A 126 0.29 11.97 20.32
C ARG A 126 1.72 12.18 19.88
N ASP A 127 2.64 12.09 20.85
CA ASP A 127 4.05 12.37 20.63
C ASP A 127 4.30 13.81 20.13
N ARG A 128 5.47 14.11 19.65
CA ARG A 128 5.80 15.41 19.06
C ARG A 128 5.09 15.55 17.71
N SER A 129 4.51 16.69 17.43
CA SER A 129 3.93 16.98 16.12
C SER A 129 4.99 17.45 15.11
N ILE A 130 4.64 17.51 13.81
CA ILE A 130 5.59 17.87 12.75
C ILE A 130 6.24 19.22 13.03
N GLU A 131 5.46 20.23 13.42
CA GLU A 131 5.93 21.60 13.68
C GLU A 131 6.85 21.73 14.89
N GLU A 132 6.90 20.74 15.76
CA GLU A 132 7.83 20.72 16.92
C GLU A 132 9.20 20.13 16.54
N VAL A 133 9.30 19.42 15.41
CA VAL A 133 10.51 18.69 14.99
C VAL A 133 11.09 19.25 13.70
N PHE A 134 10.22 19.66 12.77
CA PHE A 134 10.59 20.12 11.45
C PHE A 134 10.11 21.54 11.22
N ASP A 135 10.80 22.27 10.33
CA ASP A 135 10.26 23.52 9.80
C ASP A 135 9.02 23.21 8.94
N PRO A 136 7.84 23.72 9.28
CA PRO A 136 6.62 23.51 8.50
C PRO A 136 6.75 23.94 7.03
N ALA A 137 7.57 24.93 6.73
CA ALA A 137 7.83 25.38 5.35
C ALA A 137 8.67 24.39 4.54
N ALA A 138 9.44 23.53 5.19
CA ALA A 138 10.24 22.49 4.54
C ALA A 138 9.46 21.18 4.31
N VAL A 139 8.17 21.09 4.78
CA VAL A 139 7.33 19.93 4.59
C VAL A 139 6.23 20.27 3.57
N PRO A 140 6.35 19.83 2.30
CA PRO A 140 5.43 20.21 1.23
C PRO A 140 3.97 19.88 1.57
N GLY A 141 3.09 20.88 1.49
CA GLY A 141 1.66 20.73 1.75
C GLY A 141 1.26 20.70 3.23
N PHE A 142 2.20 20.82 4.20
CA PHE A 142 1.83 20.87 5.61
C PHE A 142 1.18 22.21 6.01
N GLN A 143 1.58 23.30 5.35
CA GLN A 143 0.97 24.62 5.55
C GLN A 143 -0.37 24.81 4.79
N ASP A 144 -0.76 23.82 3.98
CA ASP A 144 -2.02 23.80 3.24
C ASP A 144 -2.96 22.74 3.85
N PRO A 145 -3.59 23.05 5.02
CA PRO A 145 -4.24 22.03 5.84
C PRO A 145 -5.47 21.41 5.18
N ARG A 146 -6.02 22.04 4.14
CA ARG A 146 -7.17 21.51 3.38
C ARG A 146 -6.87 21.55 1.91
N THR A 147 -6.91 20.37 1.29
CA THR A 147 -6.68 20.21 -0.14
C THR A 147 -7.74 19.29 -0.75
N GLU A 148 -8.09 19.55 -1.99
CA GLU A 148 -9.06 18.76 -2.75
C GLU A 148 -8.45 18.38 -4.10
N TYR A 149 -8.48 17.09 -4.42
CA TYR A 149 -7.94 16.57 -5.67
C TYR A 149 -9.02 15.89 -6.48
N GLY A 150 -9.10 16.24 -7.78
CA GLY A 150 -9.61 15.36 -8.80
C GLY A 150 -8.48 14.46 -9.30
N PHE A 151 -8.74 13.19 -9.57
CA PHE A 151 -7.75 12.35 -10.21
C PHE A 151 -8.35 11.45 -11.28
N THR A 152 -7.55 11.20 -12.30
CA THR A 152 -7.86 10.27 -13.39
C THR A 152 -6.63 9.43 -13.72
N GLY A 153 -6.84 8.21 -14.17
CA GLY A 153 -5.72 7.34 -14.47
C GLY A 153 -6.15 6.00 -15.06
N GLY A 154 -5.17 5.12 -15.18
CA GLY A 154 -5.41 3.78 -15.67
C GLY A 154 -4.20 2.87 -15.43
N TRP A 155 -4.39 1.61 -15.77
CA TRP A 155 -3.32 0.61 -15.68
C TRP A 155 -3.38 -0.40 -16.81
N VAL A 156 -2.22 -0.98 -17.06
CA VAL A 156 -2.08 -2.17 -17.88
C VAL A 156 -1.46 -3.26 -17.01
N GLU A 157 -2.05 -4.44 -17.00
CA GLU A 157 -1.54 -5.59 -16.28
C GLU A 157 -1.40 -6.78 -17.20
N PHE A 158 -0.26 -7.44 -17.12
CA PHE A 158 0.03 -8.70 -17.77
C PHE A 158 0.21 -9.77 -16.70
N ASP A 159 -0.66 -10.81 -16.69
CA ASP A 159 -0.68 -11.85 -15.68
C ASP A 159 -0.68 -13.24 -16.34
N ILE A 160 0.47 -13.92 -16.24
CA ILE A 160 0.69 -15.29 -16.74
C ILE A 160 0.86 -16.29 -15.59
N ARG A 161 0.39 -15.94 -14.40
CA ARG A 161 0.42 -16.89 -13.27
C ARG A 161 -0.59 -18.01 -13.46
N GLU A 162 -0.25 -19.19 -13.00
CA GLU A 162 -1.18 -20.30 -12.84
C GLU A 162 -2.12 -20.00 -11.68
N LYS A 163 -3.32 -19.50 -11.98
CA LYS A 163 -4.27 -18.93 -10.99
C LYS A 163 -4.94 -19.96 -10.11
N TRP A 164 -4.81 -21.23 -10.43
CA TRP A 164 -5.50 -22.35 -9.76
C TRP A 164 -4.65 -23.03 -8.70
N GLU A 165 -3.43 -22.63 -8.52
CA GLU A 165 -2.47 -23.25 -7.63
C GLU A 165 -1.96 -22.26 -6.58
N GLU A 166 -1.87 -22.71 -5.35
CA GLU A 166 -1.19 -22.03 -4.26
C GLU A 166 0.03 -22.87 -3.82
N PRO A 167 1.23 -22.30 -3.80
CA PRO A 167 1.58 -20.93 -4.19
C PRO A 167 1.51 -20.73 -5.72
N PRO A 168 1.20 -19.52 -6.19
CA PRO A 168 1.13 -19.24 -7.62
C PRO A 168 2.51 -19.40 -8.28
N VAL A 169 2.53 -19.83 -9.54
CA VAL A 169 3.73 -19.90 -10.37
C VAL A 169 3.55 -19.02 -11.60
N GLY A 170 4.59 -18.29 -11.99
CA GLY A 170 4.55 -17.39 -13.15
C GLY A 170 4.87 -15.95 -12.80
N ILE A 171 4.44 -15.03 -13.64
CA ILE A 171 4.76 -13.60 -13.53
C ILE A 171 3.48 -12.77 -13.63
N VAL A 172 3.41 -11.72 -12.82
CA VAL A 172 2.46 -10.62 -13.02
C VAL A 172 3.21 -9.29 -13.05
N ALA A 173 2.90 -8.47 -14.03
CA ALA A 173 3.47 -7.14 -14.19
C ALA A 173 2.36 -6.12 -14.41
N ARG A 174 2.37 -5.03 -13.64
CA ARG A 174 1.40 -3.93 -13.76
C ARG A 174 2.13 -2.60 -13.83
N VAL A 175 1.67 -1.74 -14.73
CA VAL A 175 2.03 -0.33 -14.76
C VAL A 175 0.74 0.46 -14.57
N THR A 176 0.75 1.39 -13.63
CA THR A 176 -0.35 2.30 -13.33
C THR A 176 0.13 3.73 -13.52
N SER A 177 -0.69 4.58 -14.14
CA SER A 177 -0.46 6.03 -14.21
C SER A 177 -1.72 6.75 -13.75
N ALA A 178 -1.56 7.78 -12.92
CA ALA A 178 -2.65 8.61 -12.43
C ALA A 178 -2.22 10.06 -12.36
N ARG A 179 -3.05 10.94 -12.90
CA ARG A 179 -2.94 12.38 -12.80
C ARG A 179 -3.76 12.87 -11.61
N TYR A 180 -3.16 13.66 -10.75
CA TYR A 180 -3.81 14.36 -9.63
C TYR A 180 -3.81 15.85 -9.92
N GLU A 181 -4.96 16.48 -9.81
CA GLU A 181 -5.16 17.90 -10.01
C GLU A 181 -5.75 18.51 -8.74
N ASP A 182 -5.03 19.45 -8.15
CA ASP A 182 -5.48 20.18 -6.99
C ASP A 182 -6.55 21.21 -7.40
N THR A 183 -7.78 20.89 -7.10
CA THR A 183 -8.96 21.71 -7.47
C THR A 183 -9.22 22.86 -6.49
N GLY A 184 -8.54 22.88 -5.33
CA GLY A 184 -8.69 23.89 -4.29
C GLY A 184 -7.75 25.09 -4.47
N ILE A 185 -6.47 24.86 -4.29
CA ILE A 185 -5.44 25.92 -4.27
C ILE A 185 -4.48 25.88 -5.45
N SER A 186 -4.54 24.85 -6.29
CA SER A 186 -3.73 24.66 -7.50
C SER A 186 -2.21 24.69 -7.25
N ARG A 187 -1.75 24.11 -6.14
CA ARG A 187 -0.32 24.03 -5.76
C ARG A 187 0.27 22.64 -5.92
N HIS A 188 -0.58 21.61 -5.95
CA HIS A 188 -0.17 20.22 -5.79
C HIS A 188 -0.61 19.35 -6.97
N ASP A 189 -0.38 19.85 -8.19
CA ASP A 189 -0.64 19.06 -9.40
C ASP A 189 0.54 18.17 -9.72
N PHE A 190 0.28 16.87 -9.86
CA PHE A 190 1.33 15.89 -10.17
C PHE A 190 0.79 14.66 -10.89
N THR A 191 1.68 13.95 -11.56
CA THR A 191 1.42 12.64 -12.14
C THR A 191 2.18 11.56 -11.39
N ARG A 192 1.51 10.47 -11.02
CA ARG A 192 2.14 9.31 -10.41
C ARG A 192 2.19 8.14 -11.38
N ILE A 193 3.35 7.52 -11.51
CA ILE A 193 3.58 6.31 -12.29
C ILE A 193 4.12 5.24 -11.36
N VAL A 194 3.48 4.07 -11.34
CA VAL A 194 3.87 2.92 -10.51
C VAL A 194 4.06 1.70 -11.40
N GLY A 195 5.24 1.10 -11.35
CA GLY A 195 5.53 -0.22 -11.90
C GLY A 195 5.64 -1.24 -10.77
N ASP A 196 4.98 -2.39 -10.88
CA ASP A 196 5.06 -3.51 -9.92
C ASP A 196 5.13 -4.83 -10.71
N VAL A 197 6.23 -5.55 -10.55
CA VAL A 197 6.48 -6.85 -11.19
C VAL A 197 6.72 -7.89 -10.11
N LYS A 198 5.98 -8.98 -10.18
CA LYS A 198 6.10 -10.11 -9.25
C LYS A 198 6.31 -11.39 -10.04
N GLY A 199 7.29 -12.17 -9.62
CA GLY A 199 7.61 -13.47 -10.21
C GLY A 199 7.61 -14.56 -9.16
N TYR A 200 7.16 -15.75 -9.54
CA TYR A 200 7.05 -16.91 -8.67
C TYR A 200 7.64 -18.11 -9.38
N VAL A 201 8.76 -18.61 -8.89
CA VAL A 201 9.54 -19.69 -9.52
C VAL A 201 9.57 -20.90 -8.60
N PRO A 202 9.03 -22.07 -9.01
CA PRO A 202 9.12 -23.28 -8.21
C PRO A 202 10.56 -23.80 -8.16
N LEU A 203 11.03 -24.23 -6.98
CA LEU A 203 12.37 -24.75 -6.75
C LEU A 203 12.31 -26.27 -6.55
N GLY A 204 12.42 -27.00 -7.64
CA GLY A 204 12.40 -28.47 -7.67
C GLY A 204 11.02 -29.07 -7.52
N SER A 205 10.26 -28.67 -6.51
CA SER A 205 8.87 -29.08 -6.28
C SER A 205 7.99 -27.85 -6.03
N ARG A 206 6.68 -27.98 -6.25
CA ARG A 206 5.73 -26.84 -6.13
C ARG A 206 5.53 -26.36 -4.70
N ASN A 207 5.85 -27.18 -3.70
CA ASN A 207 5.81 -26.77 -2.29
C ASN A 207 6.98 -25.85 -1.88
N ARG A 208 7.87 -25.50 -2.81
CA ARG A 208 8.97 -24.57 -2.61
C ARG A 208 8.98 -23.54 -3.74
N VAL A 209 8.77 -22.29 -3.41
CA VAL A 209 8.71 -21.21 -4.39
C VAL A 209 9.64 -20.07 -3.98
N LEU A 210 10.39 -19.58 -4.95
CA LEU A 210 11.09 -18.31 -4.85
C LEU A 210 10.17 -17.23 -5.41
N ALA A 211 9.71 -16.34 -4.55
CA ALA A 211 8.93 -15.18 -4.92
C ALA A 211 9.83 -13.94 -4.98
N LEU A 212 9.72 -13.17 -6.06
CA LEU A 212 10.48 -11.95 -6.33
C LEU A 212 9.50 -10.82 -6.60
N ARG A 213 9.80 -9.62 -6.09
CA ARG A 213 9.04 -8.41 -6.41
C ARG A 213 10.00 -7.26 -6.70
N PHE A 214 9.68 -6.52 -7.77
CA PHE A 214 10.30 -5.25 -8.10
C PHE A 214 9.19 -4.21 -8.19
N ARG A 215 9.27 -3.16 -7.38
CA ARG A 215 8.32 -2.05 -7.42
C ARG A 215 9.06 -0.73 -7.48
N SER A 216 8.58 0.16 -8.34
CA SER A 216 9.04 1.54 -8.36
C SER A 216 7.84 2.47 -8.53
N SER A 217 7.86 3.58 -7.80
CA SER A 217 6.85 4.63 -7.91
C SER A 217 7.51 5.98 -8.08
N HIS A 218 6.97 6.77 -9.00
CA HIS A 218 7.45 8.11 -9.33
C HIS A 218 6.27 9.07 -9.31
N SER A 219 6.27 10.02 -8.36
CA SER A 219 5.36 11.17 -8.35
C SER A 219 6.12 12.37 -8.93
N ILE A 220 5.62 12.91 -10.02
CA ILE A 220 6.26 13.97 -10.83
C ILE A 220 5.34 15.19 -10.74
N ALA A 221 5.76 16.21 -9.99
CA ALA A 221 5.05 17.47 -9.90
C ALA A 221 5.19 18.28 -11.21
N ASP A 222 4.22 19.08 -11.51
CA ASP A 222 4.30 20.05 -12.60
C ASP A 222 5.27 21.20 -12.25
N ASP A 223 5.68 21.95 -13.26
CA ASP A 223 6.58 23.09 -13.08
C ASP A 223 6.03 24.10 -12.05
N GLY A 224 6.81 24.38 -11.02
CA GLY A 224 6.44 25.26 -9.92
C GLY A 224 5.39 24.70 -8.96
N LYS A 225 5.10 23.42 -9.04
CA LYS A 225 4.22 22.68 -8.12
C LYS A 225 5.05 21.72 -7.26
N GLU A 226 4.39 21.12 -6.26
CA GLU A 226 5.02 20.14 -5.39
C GLU A 226 4.08 18.96 -5.08
N VAL A 227 4.64 17.80 -4.79
CA VAL A 227 3.88 16.65 -4.28
C VAL A 227 3.72 16.83 -2.78
N PRO A 228 2.49 16.89 -2.23
CA PRO A 228 2.33 17.07 -0.80
C PRO A 228 2.79 15.83 -0.03
N PHE A 229 3.41 16.03 1.14
CA PHE A 229 4.06 14.96 1.90
C PHE A 229 3.13 13.79 2.20
N TYR A 230 1.86 14.04 2.50
CA TYR A 230 0.87 13.00 2.83
C TYR A 230 0.43 12.15 1.62
N LEU A 231 0.71 12.61 0.39
CA LEU A 231 0.54 11.84 -0.85
C LEU A 231 1.85 11.29 -1.40
N MET A 232 3.01 11.59 -0.82
CA MET A 232 4.28 10.98 -1.23
C MET A 232 4.28 9.48 -0.95
N GLU A 233 5.06 8.75 -1.73
CA GLU A 233 5.29 7.33 -1.54
C GLU A 233 6.15 7.06 -0.30
N THR A 234 5.86 5.97 0.37
CA THR A 234 6.58 5.59 1.58
C THR A 234 7.16 4.19 1.47
N LEU A 235 8.20 3.92 2.24
CA LEU A 235 8.76 2.59 2.46
C LEU A 235 8.83 2.28 3.96
N GLY A 236 8.73 0.99 4.25
CA GLY A 236 8.73 0.43 5.60
C GLY A 236 7.43 -0.27 5.96
N GLY A 237 7.51 -1.16 6.94
CA GLY A 237 6.36 -1.95 7.39
C GLY A 237 6.24 -3.32 6.72
N ALA A 238 5.19 -4.03 7.07
CA ALA A 238 5.00 -5.45 6.73
C ALA A 238 4.81 -5.74 5.23
N LYS A 239 4.57 -4.73 4.39
CA LYS A 239 4.30 -4.88 2.95
C LYS A 239 5.46 -4.43 2.05
N ASP A 240 6.43 -3.72 2.64
CA ASP A 240 7.56 -3.14 1.91
C ASP A 240 8.89 -3.65 2.48
N ILE A 241 9.65 -2.81 3.20
CA ILE A 241 10.89 -3.24 3.84
C ILE A 241 10.57 -3.65 5.27
N ARG A 242 10.43 -4.95 5.50
CA ARG A 242 10.21 -5.52 6.84
C ARG A 242 11.45 -5.28 7.70
N GLY A 243 11.27 -5.01 9.00
CA GLY A 243 12.34 -4.57 9.88
C GLY A 243 12.33 -3.06 10.15
N PHE A 244 11.66 -2.28 9.33
CA PHE A 244 11.40 -0.86 9.57
C PHE A 244 9.94 -0.62 9.96
N ARG A 245 9.67 0.52 10.61
CA ARG A 245 8.30 0.94 10.92
C ARG A 245 7.58 1.33 9.63
N GLU A 246 6.26 1.23 9.61
CA GLU A 246 5.43 1.75 8.54
C GLU A 246 5.64 3.27 8.41
N TYR A 247 5.69 3.78 7.17
CA TYR A 247 5.98 5.18 6.83
C TYR A 247 7.38 5.69 7.22
N ARG A 248 8.36 4.78 7.39
CA ARG A 248 9.68 5.14 7.89
C ARG A 248 10.47 6.05 6.94
N PHE A 249 10.42 5.78 5.65
CA PHE A 249 11.08 6.57 4.62
C PHE A 249 10.02 7.14 3.68
N ARG A 250 10.17 8.40 3.29
CA ARG A 250 9.17 9.11 2.48
C ARG A 250 9.85 10.07 1.51
N ASP A 251 9.45 9.99 0.23
CA ASP A 251 9.85 10.98 -0.78
C ASP A 251 8.92 10.88 -2.01
N ALA A 252 9.17 11.73 -3.02
CA ALA A 252 8.42 11.73 -4.28
C ALA A 252 8.55 10.43 -5.07
N ARG A 253 9.64 9.68 -4.88
CA ARG A 253 9.93 8.43 -5.61
C ARG A 253 10.42 7.35 -4.67
N ASN A 254 10.18 6.11 -5.04
CA ASN A 254 10.74 4.96 -4.35
C ASN A 254 11.12 3.82 -5.31
N PHE A 255 11.99 2.95 -4.80
CA PHE A 255 12.33 1.68 -5.42
C PHE A 255 12.39 0.60 -4.35
N LEU A 256 11.81 -0.57 -4.62
CA LEU A 256 11.72 -1.71 -3.71
C LEU A 256 12.03 -3.00 -4.46
N VAL A 257 12.87 -3.82 -3.87
CA VAL A 257 13.10 -5.23 -4.24
C VAL A 257 12.76 -6.09 -3.03
N SER A 258 11.95 -7.11 -3.23
CA SER A 258 11.68 -8.12 -2.21
C SER A 258 11.93 -9.51 -2.78
N THR A 259 12.60 -10.33 -2.00
CA THR A 259 12.87 -11.74 -2.31
C THR A 259 12.37 -12.58 -1.18
N GLU A 260 11.65 -13.65 -1.48
CA GLU A 260 11.08 -14.50 -0.46
C GLU A 260 11.08 -15.96 -0.91
N TYR A 261 11.83 -16.79 -0.17
CA TYR A 261 11.75 -18.25 -0.29
C TYR A 261 10.58 -18.73 0.57
N ARG A 262 9.59 -19.37 -0.06
CA ARG A 262 8.40 -19.95 0.57
C ARG A 262 8.50 -21.45 0.53
N TRP A 263 8.22 -22.09 1.66
CA TRP A 263 8.21 -23.55 1.80
C TRP A 263 6.93 -23.97 2.50
N GLU A 264 6.04 -24.61 1.75
CA GLU A 264 4.86 -25.29 2.29
C GLU A 264 5.32 -26.56 3.03
N VAL A 265 5.19 -26.54 4.34
CA VAL A 265 5.58 -27.67 5.21
C VAL A 265 4.39 -28.57 5.50
N TRP A 266 3.22 -27.98 5.65
CA TRP A 266 1.93 -28.63 5.81
C TRP A 266 0.85 -27.88 5.03
N ASN A 267 -0.25 -28.57 4.72
CA ASN A 267 -1.36 -28.03 3.92
C ASN A 267 -1.93 -26.67 4.43
N TYR A 268 -1.62 -26.30 5.67
CA TYR A 268 -2.14 -25.08 6.31
C TYR A 268 -1.03 -24.18 6.85
N MET A 269 0.24 -24.51 6.59
CA MET A 269 1.35 -23.75 7.15
C MET A 269 2.57 -23.71 6.24
N ASP A 270 3.03 -22.50 5.95
CA ASP A 270 4.26 -22.22 5.21
C ASP A 270 5.29 -21.56 6.12
N PHE A 271 6.55 -21.89 5.90
CA PHE A 271 7.68 -21.09 6.34
C PHE A 271 8.20 -20.21 5.20
N SER A 272 8.74 -19.05 5.56
CA SER A 272 9.41 -18.18 4.60
C SER A 272 10.70 -17.61 5.15
N PHE A 273 11.67 -17.42 4.27
CA PHE A 273 12.84 -16.58 4.50
C PHE A 273 12.79 -15.44 3.50
N PHE A 274 13.09 -14.23 3.95
CA PHE A 274 12.95 -13.08 3.08
C PHE A 274 14.10 -12.08 3.23
N PHE A 275 14.29 -11.33 2.16
CA PHE A 275 15.17 -10.18 2.09
C PHE A 275 14.47 -9.08 1.30
N ASP A 276 14.38 -7.90 1.89
CA ASP A 276 13.81 -6.71 1.29
C ASP A 276 14.87 -5.63 1.23
N ALA A 277 14.92 -4.88 0.14
CA ALA A 277 15.80 -3.74 -0.02
C ALA A 277 15.06 -2.62 -0.76
N GLY A 278 15.22 -1.37 -0.31
CA GLY A 278 14.54 -0.24 -0.94
C GLY A 278 15.16 1.09 -0.58
N LYS A 279 14.79 2.08 -1.36
CA LYS A 279 15.27 3.45 -1.25
C LYS A 279 14.18 4.42 -1.68
N VAL A 280 14.09 5.55 -1.02
CA VAL A 280 13.33 6.72 -1.49
C VAL A 280 14.29 7.77 -2.04
N PHE A 281 13.82 8.61 -2.98
CA PHE A 281 14.66 9.63 -3.58
C PHE A 281 13.80 10.75 -4.18
N HIS A 282 14.39 11.97 -4.25
CA HIS A 282 13.68 13.13 -4.77
C HIS A 282 13.78 13.22 -6.29
N ASP A 283 14.98 13.26 -6.83
CA ASP A 283 15.21 13.35 -8.27
C ASP A 283 15.59 12.00 -8.90
N PRO A 284 15.25 11.75 -10.18
CA PRO A 284 15.69 10.54 -10.87
C PRO A 284 17.21 10.35 -10.89
N SER A 285 17.98 11.46 -10.88
CA SER A 285 19.45 11.45 -10.83
C SER A 285 20.02 10.93 -9.51
N ASP A 286 19.24 10.97 -8.42
CA ASP A 286 19.65 10.48 -7.11
C ASP A 286 19.53 8.95 -7.01
N PHE A 287 18.90 8.34 -8.01
CA PHE A 287 18.77 6.90 -8.02
C PHE A 287 20.11 6.20 -8.24
N ASN A 288 20.48 5.39 -7.29
CA ASN A 288 21.58 4.45 -7.36
C ASN A 288 21.29 3.28 -6.41
N PHE A 289 22.01 2.17 -6.54
CA PHE A 289 21.87 1.01 -5.66
C PHE A 289 22.69 1.11 -4.36
N LYS A 290 23.33 2.25 -4.12
CA LYS A 290 23.99 2.53 -2.85
C LYS A 290 22.95 3.02 -1.83
N ASP A 291 23.26 2.85 -0.56
CA ASP A 291 22.48 3.36 0.57
C ASP A 291 21.01 2.86 0.57
N MET A 292 20.80 1.66 0.05
CA MET A 292 19.50 0.99 0.16
C MET A 292 19.29 0.49 1.59
N HIS A 293 18.12 0.78 2.14
CA HIS A 293 17.68 0.20 3.41
C HIS A 293 17.32 -1.25 3.22
N THR A 294 17.81 -2.12 4.10
CA THR A 294 17.61 -3.56 3.98
C THR A 294 16.93 -4.13 5.23
N GLY A 295 16.01 -5.05 5.00
CA GLY A 295 15.37 -5.87 6.04
C GLY A 295 15.42 -7.34 5.64
N TYR A 296 15.66 -8.22 6.60
CA TYR A 296 15.70 -9.67 6.37
C TYR A 296 15.14 -10.41 7.58
N GLY A 297 14.67 -11.62 7.33
CA GLY A 297 14.09 -12.39 8.41
C GLY A 297 13.42 -13.67 7.95
N PHE A 298 12.58 -14.18 8.84
CA PHE A 298 11.78 -15.34 8.55
C PHE A 298 10.32 -15.11 8.96
N GLY A 299 9.41 -15.87 8.37
CA GLY A 299 8.00 -15.78 8.65
C GLY A 299 7.32 -17.14 8.65
N VAL A 300 6.17 -17.18 9.33
CA VAL A 300 5.24 -18.30 9.31
C VAL A 300 3.90 -17.79 8.77
N ARG A 301 3.31 -18.55 7.87
CA ARG A 301 1.98 -18.31 7.34
C ARG A 301 1.06 -19.44 7.72
N VAL A 302 -0.11 -19.08 8.21
CA VAL A 302 -1.18 -20.02 8.53
C VAL A 302 -2.34 -19.78 7.58
N HIS A 303 -2.69 -20.83 6.83
CA HIS A 303 -3.78 -20.80 5.87
C HIS A 303 -5.05 -21.35 6.54
N ALA A 304 -6.14 -20.62 6.44
CA ALA A 304 -7.45 -21.10 6.86
C ALA A 304 -8.44 -20.99 5.69
N PRO A 305 -9.10 -22.11 5.31
CA PRO A 305 -10.12 -22.05 4.25
C PRO A 305 -11.25 -21.06 4.60
N PRO A 306 -11.87 -20.39 3.60
CA PRO A 306 -11.66 -20.58 2.17
C PRO A 306 -10.56 -19.73 1.54
N ASN A 307 -9.91 -18.77 2.18
CA ASN A 307 -8.83 -17.95 1.58
C ASN A 307 -8.20 -17.01 2.62
N PHE A 308 -8.23 -17.36 3.88
CA PHE A 308 -7.63 -16.56 4.92
C PHE A 308 -6.17 -16.96 5.12
N VAL A 309 -5.27 -16.00 5.06
CA VAL A 309 -3.85 -16.18 5.38
C VAL A 309 -3.49 -15.24 6.52
N LEU A 310 -3.02 -15.80 7.63
CA LEU A 310 -2.42 -15.04 8.73
C LEU A 310 -0.91 -15.20 8.68
N ARG A 311 -0.20 -14.10 8.65
CA ARG A 311 1.25 -14.04 8.51
C ARG A 311 1.90 -13.47 9.76
N PHE A 312 2.94 -14.14 10.22
CA PHE A 312 3.80 -13.74 11.32
C PHE A 312 5.22 -13.61 10.79
N ASP A 313 5.78 -12.41 10.76
CA ASP A 313 7.13 -12.16 10.28
C ASP A 313 8.01 -11.62 11.42
N LEU A 314 9.19 -12.19 11.59
CA LEU A 314 10.25 -11.65 12.42
C LEU A 314 11.36 -11.12 11.52
N ALA A 315 11.55 -9.82 11.54
CA ALA A 315 12.44 -9.09 10.64
C ALA A 315 13.50 -8.31 11.42
N ASN A 316 14.71 -8.30 10.91
CA ASN A 316 15.81 -7.48 11.42
C ASN A 316 16.24 -6.44 10.38
N SER A 317 16.69 -5.29 10.86
CA SER A 317 17.23 -4.20 10.07
C SER A 317 18.26 -3.41 10.87
N THR A 318 18.76 -2.30 10.33
CA THR A 318 19.61 -1.36 11.07
C THR A 318 18.90 -0.71 12.27
N GLU A 319 17.56 -0.72 12.31
CA GLU A 319 16.74 -0.23 13.43
C GLU A 319 16.35 -1.33 14.42
N GLY A 320 16.94 -2.53 14.31
CA GLY A 320 16.73 -3.65 15.19
C GLY A 320 15.62 -4.62 14.77
N LEU A 321 15.23 -5.48 15.70
CA LEU A 321 14.30 -6.58 15.48
C LEU A 321 12.85 -6.11 15.60
N ARG A 322 12.00 -6.55 14.64
CA ARG A 322 10.56 -6.25 14.62
C ARG A 322 9.73 -7.48 14.33
N PHE A 323 8.60 -7.54 15.00
CA PHE A 323 7.59 -8.57 14.77
C PHE A 323 6.37 -7.95 14.10
N HIS A 324 5.93 -8.57 13.00
CA HIS A 324 4.75 -8.16 12.26
C HIS A 324 3.70 -9.27 12.26
N VAL A 325 2.45 -8.88 12.45
CA VAL A 325 1.28 -9.73 12.22
C VAL A 325 0.44 -9.08 11.13
N SER A 326 0.14 -9.80 10.08
CA SER A 326 -0.63 -9.26 8.95
C SER A 326 -1.49 -10.33 8.29
N GLY A 327 -2.59 -9.89 7.66
CA GLY A 327 -3.43 -10.75 6.83
C GLY A 327 -3.01 -10.72 5.37
N GLY A 328 -3.22 -11.82 4.66
CA GLY A 328 -2.92 -11.96 3.24
C GLY A 328 -1.45 -12.23 2.91
N PRO A 329 -1.13 -12.40 1.61
CA PRO A 329 0.23 -12.63 1.15
C PRO A 329 1.12 -11.40 1.40
N SER A 330 2.44 -11.59 1.34
CA SER A 330 3.42 -10.49 1.46
C SER A 330 3.37 -9.56 0.25
N PHE A 331 3.21 -10.13 -0.95
CA PHE A 331 3.03 -9.43 -2.21
C PHE A 331 2.44 -10.35 -3.28
#